data_a4956ccbdf7d3486fc6f6066d67ef3ef
#
_entry.id   a4956ccbdf7d3486fc6f6066d67ef3ef
#
_cell.length_a   1.000
_cell.length_b   1.000
_cell.length_c   1.000
_cell.angle_alpha   90.00
_cell.angle_beta   90.00
_cell.angle_gamma   90.00
#
_symmetry.space_group_name_H-M   'P 1'
#
loop_
_entity.id
_entity.type
_entity.pdbx_description
1 polymer ?
#
loop_
_entity_poly.entity_id
_entity_poly.type
_entity_poly.pdbx_seq_one_letter_code
_entity_poly.pdbx_strand_id
1 'polypeptide(L)'
;GMLLSLAGAALLVGANVGGPGSVLLGDGLGMLTAVFYAGYQLCVKRLRDTQSTARIMFASGAACAAVLLPLALLMGEAILPASPAGWGVLLGLALVCQLAGQGLITWAVAHLAASFSSVSLLLQPVAANGFAWLLFGEALAALQWFGAAAVLAGIWLARRGTQ
;
A
#
# COMPACT_ATOMS: atom_id res chain seq x y z
N GLY A 1 9.56 -11.75 14.90
CA GLY A 1 8.44 -11.48 13.97
C GLY A 1 8.79 -10.45 12.90
N MET A 2 9.20 -9.26 13.30
CA MET A 2 9.48 -8.15 12.38
C MET A 2 10.57 -8.47 11.33
N LEU A 3 11.69 -9.03 11.74
CA LEU A 3 12.77 -9.42 10.81
C LEU A 3 12.33 -10.51 9.82
N LEU A 4 11.54 -11.47 10.29
CA LEU A 4 11.00 -12.53 9.43
C LEU A 4 10.02 -11.98 8.40
N SER A 5 9.15 -11.06 8.78
CA SER A 5 8.23 -10.39 7.84
C SER A 5 8.97 -9.54 6.81
N LEU A 6 10.03 -8.82 7.23
CA LEU A 6 10.87 -8.04 6.31
C LEU A 6 11.60 -8.94 5.31
N ALA A 7 12.18 -10.05 5.80
CA ALA A 7 12.84 -11.02 4.92
C ALA A 7 11.85 -11.64 3.92
N GLY A 8 10.64 -12.00 4.37
CA GLY A 8 9.57 -12.50 3.51
C GLY A 8 9.12 -11.50 2.46
N ALA A 9 8.98 -10.22 2.84
CA ALA A 9 8.64 -9.15 1.90
C ALA A 9 9.77 -8.92 0.87
N ALA A 10 11.03 -8.97 1.30
CA ALA A 10 12.18 -8.87 0.40
C ALA A 10 12.23 -10.03 -0.62
N LEU A 11 11.88 -11.25 -0.20
CA LEU A 11 11.77 -12.40 -1.11
C LEU A 11 10.62 -12.24 -2.11
N LEU A 12 9.47 -11.68 -1.68
CA LEU A 12 8.34 -11.40 -2.56
C LEU A 12 8.69 -10.39 -3.66
N VAL A 13 9.38 -9.31 -3.29
CA VAL A 13 9.80 -8.27 -4.23
C VAL A 13 10.98 -8.75 -5.07
N GLY A 14 11.96 -9.42 -4.45
CA GLY A 14 13.18 -9.88 -5.11
C GLY A 14 12.94 -10.92 -6.22
N ALA A 15 11.86 -11.69 -6.14
CA ALA A 15 11.48 -12.63 -7.20
C ALA A 15 11.10 -11.94 -8.52
N ASN A 16 10.76 -10.65 -8.48
CA ASN A 16 10.41 -9.84 -9.65
C ASN A 16 11.58 -8.96 -10.17
N VAL A 17 12.74 -8.97 -9.48
CA VAL A 17 13.94 -8.21 -9.86
C VAL A 17 14.73 -8.99 -10.90
N GLY A 18 14.52 -8.72 -12.18
CA GLY A 18 15.25 -9.44 -13.23
C GLY A 18 14.92 -9.05 -14.66
N GLY A 19 14.24 -7.92 -14.90
CA GLY A 19 13.97 -7.40 -16.24
C GLY A 19 15.10 -6.45 -16.74
N PRO A 20 15.39 -6.40 -18.05
CA PRO A 20 16.50 -5.61 -18.58
C PRO A 20 16.23 -4.10 -18.53
N GLY A 21 17.17 -3.36 -17.96
CA GLY A 21 17.48 -1.97 -18.32
C GLY A 21 16.74 -0.82 -17.65
N SER A 22 15.50 -0.94 -17.20
CA SER A 22 14.74 0.15 -16.53
C SER A 22 14.57 -0.03 -15.02
N VAL A 23 15.10 -1.09 -14.47
CA VAL A 23 14.87 -1.58 -13.11
C VAL A 23 15.43 -0.61 -12.06
N LEU A 24 16.63 -0.06 -12.29
CA LEU A 24 17.33 0.74 -11.28
C LEU A 24 16.60 2.05 -10.94
N LEU A 25 16.04 2.72 -11.95
CA LEU A 25 15.29 3.95 -11.76
C LEU A 25 13.95 3.68 -11.07
N GLY A 26 13.25 2.63 -11.51
CA GLY A 26 11.99 2.19 -10.92
C GLY A 26 12.16 1.77 -9.45
N ASP A 27 13.20 1.00 -9.15
CA ASP A 27 13.52 0.57 -7.79
C ASP A 27 13.89 1.75 -6.90
N GLY A 28 14.68 2.71 -7.41
CA GLY A 28 15.02 3.95 -6.71
C GLY A 28 13.79 4.80 -6.39
N LEU A 29 12.88 4.97 -7.34
CA LEU A 29 11.61 5.66 -7.13
C LEU A 29 10.70 4.90 -6.16
N GLY A 30 10.69 3.58 -6.22
CA GLY A 30 9.98 2.73 -5.27
C GLY A 30 10.48 2.90 -3.83
N MET A 31 11.81 2.92 -3.63
CA MET A 31 12.41 3.20 -2.32
C MET A 31 12.06 4.58 -1.80
N LEU A 32 12.12 5.61 -2.66
CA LEU A 32 11.72 6.97 -2.30
C LEU A 32 10.26 7.02 -1.88
N THR A 33 9.38 6.38 -2.64
CA THR A 33 7.94 6.26 -2.31
C THR A 33 7.74 5.57 -0.97
N ALA A 34 8.49 4.52 -0.66
CA ALA A 34 8.40 3.82 0.63
C ALA A 34 8.76 4.72 1.81
N VAL A 35 9.78 5.60 1.67
CA VAL A 35 10.15 6.58 2.70
C VAL A 35 9.01 7.58 2.93
N PHE A 36 8.43 8.14 1.87
CA PHE A 36 7.29 9.06 1.98
C PHE A 36 6.06 8.37 2.58
N TYR A 37 5.79 7.12 2.18
CA TYR A 37 4.68 6.36 2.72
C TYR A 37 4.86 6.06 4.22
N ALA A 38 6.07 5.71 4.65
CA ALA A 38 6.38 5.52 6.07
C ALA A 38 6.17 6.83 6.86
N GLY A 39 6.66 7.95 6.34
CA GLY A 39 6.42 9.28 6.91
C GLY A 39 4.93 9.61 7.04
N TYR A 40 4.15 9.36 5.97
CA TYR A 40 2.70 9.53 5.98
C TYR A 40 2.04 8.69 7.08
N GLN A 41 2.38 7.41 7.21
CA GLN A 41 1.81 6.54 8.24
C GLN A 41 2.13 7.01 9.67
N LEU A 42 3.35 7.50 9.91
CA LEU A 42 3.73 8.08 11.20
C LEU A 42 2.95 9.37 11.50
N CYS A 43 2.75 10.23 10.50
CA CYS A 43 1.95 11.44 10.63
C CYS A 43 0.47 11.08 10.92
N VAL A 44 -0.09 10.13 10.18
CA VAL A 44 -1.46 9.64 10.41
C VAL A 44 -1.60 9.12 11.84
N LYS A 45 -0.65 8.30 12.31
CA LYS A 45 -0.71 7.78 13.68
C LYS A 45 -0.73 8.90 14.73
N ARG A 46 0.11 9.91 14.59
CA ARG A 46 0.13 11.07 15.51
C ARG A 46 -1.15 11.90 15.43
N LEU A 47 -1.64 12.14 14.22
CA LEU A 47 -2.87 12.93 14.01
C LEU A 47 -4.10 12.21 14.56
N ARG A 48 -4.11 10.88 14.55
CA ARG A 48 -5.22 10.08 15.10
C ARG A 48 -5.44 10.26 16.58
N ASP A 49 -4.47 10.74 17.33
CA ASP A 49 -4.62 11.05 18.75
C ASP A 49 -5.56 12.26 18.98
N THR A 50 -5.67 13.15 17.98
CA THR A 50 -6.44 14.41 18.10
C THR A 50 -7.50 14.60 17.03
N GLN A 51 -7.41 13.87 15.89
CA GLN A 51 -8.28 14.06 14.72
C GLN A 51 -9.04 12.78 14.38
N SER A 52 -10.25 12.95 13.84
CA SER A 52 -11.05 11.83 13.34
C SER A 52 -10.47 11.26 12.03
N THR A 53 -10.74 9.97 11.78
CA THR A 53 -10.36 9.32 10.51
C THR A 53 -10.85 10.11 9.30
N ALA A 54 -12.12 10.54 9.31
CA ALA A 54 -12.72 11.27 8.20
C ALA A 54 -12.00 12.59 7.91
N ARG A 55 -11.59 13.33 8.96
CA ARG A 55 -10.86 14.59 8.80
C ARG A 55 -9.47 14.40 8.20
N ILE A 56 -8.74 13.37 8.65
CA ILE A 56 -7.43 13.02 8.10
C ILE A 56 -7.57 12.60 6.63
N MET A 57 -8.53 11.75 6.31
CA MET A 57 -8.80 11.28 4.95
C MET A 57 -9.16 12.44 4.02
N PHE A 58 -10.03 13.34 4.47
CA PHE A 58 -10.41 14.52 3.70
C PHE A 58 -9.21 15.45 3.45
N ALA A 59 -8.45 15.77 4.49
CA ALA A 59 -7.31 16.68 4.38
C ALA A 59 -6.20 16.11 3.48
N SER A 60 -5.87 14.82 3.63
CA SER A 60 -4.87 14.17 2.78
C SER A 60 -5.34 14.07 1.32
N GLY A 61 -6.60 13.71 1.09
CA GLY A 61 -7.20 13.66 -0.25
C GLY A 61 -7.24 15.04 -0.91
N ALA A 62 -7.63 16.08 -0.19
CA ALA A 62 -7.63 17.45 -0.69
C ALA A 62 -6.22 17.95 -1.02
N ALA A 63 -5.23 17.66 -0.18
CA ALA A 63 -3.83 18.00 -0.44
C ALA A 63 -3.29 17.28 -1.69
N CYS A 64 -3.55 15.98 -1.84
CA CYS A 64 -3.19 15.23 -3.04
C CYS A 64 -3.87 15.81 -4.29
N ALA A 65 -5.16 16.10 -4.23
CA ALA A 65 -5.89 16.68 -5.36
C ALA A 65 -5.36 18.07 -5.74
N ALA A 66 -5.02 18.91 -4.76
CA ALA A 66 -4.46 20.24 -5.00
C ALA A 66 -3.09 20.22 -5.70
N VAL A 67 -2.32 19.16 -5.55
CA VAL A 67 -1.02 18.99 -6.22
C VAL A 67 -1.18 18.25 -7.55
N LEU A 68 -1.91 17.14 -7.56
CA LEU A 68 -1.99 16.27 -8.74
C LEU A 68 -2.88 16.83 -9.84
N LEU A 69 -3.94 17.57 -9.51
CA LEU A 69 -4.85 18.13 -10.51
C LEU A 69 -4.16 19.16 -11.41
N PRO A 70 -3.44 20.18 -10.87
CA PRO A 70 -2.67 21.10 -11.73
C PRO A 70 -1.60 20.38 -12.54
N LEU A 71 -0.92 19.39 -11.96
CA LEU A 71 0.10 18.63 -12.67
C LEU A 71 -0.49 17.85 -13.85
N ALA A 72 -1.60 17.16 -13.67
CA ALA A 72 -2.29 16.43 -14.73
C ALA A 72 -2.77 17.37 -15.86
N LEU A 73 -3.28 18.55 -15.49
CA LEU A 73 -3.67 19.58 -16.46
C LEU A 73 -2.48 20.09 -17.29
N LEU A 74 -1.33 20.35 -16.63
CA LEU A 74 -0.11 20.79 -17.30
C LEU A 74 0.47 19.73 -18.23
N MET A 75 0.32 18.47 -17.90
CA MET A 75 0.76 17.34 -18.72
C MET A 75 -0.20 17.02 -19.87
N GLY A 76 -1.36 17.70 -19.95
CA GLY A 76 -2.37 17.46 -20.98
C GLY A 76 -3.14 16.13 -20.81
N GLU A 77 -3.13 15.58 -19.61
CA GLU A 77 -3.84 14.33 -19.32
C GLU A 77 -5.36 14.52 -19.33
N ALA A 78 -6.07 13.52 -19.86
CA ALA A 78 -7.53 13.49 -19.82
C ALA A 78 -8.03 13.19 -18.40
N ILE A 79 -8.47 14.22 -17.69
CA ILE A 79 -8.90 14.11 -16.27
C ILE A 79 -10.26 13.41 -16.15
N LEU A 80 -11.13 13.57 -17.14
CA LEU A 80 -12.47 12.99 -17.11
C LEU A 80 -12.56 11.77 -18.05
N PRO A 81 -13.11 10.65 -17.57
CA PRO A 81 -13.30 9.49 -18.43
C PRO A 81 -14.28 9.78 -19.57
N ALA A 82 -13.94 9.32 -20.77
CA ALA A 82 -14.80 9.43 -21.93
C ALA A 82 -15.94 8.39 -21.99
N SER A 83 -15.92 7.39 -21.09
CA SER A 83 -16.90 6.29 -21.11
C SER A 83 -17.55 6.06 -19.74
N PRO A 84 -18.81 5.54 -19.72
CA PRO A 84 -19.47 5.16 -18.46
C PRO A 84 -18.68 4.10 -17.68
N ALA A 85 -18.01 3.17 -18.37
CA ALA A 85 -17.15 2.17 -17.73
C ALA A 85 -15.96 2.83 -16.99
N GLY A 86 -15.34 3.86 -17.58
CA GLY A 86 -14.29 4.64 -16.94
C GLY A 86 -14.77 5.32 -15.65
N TRP A 87 -15.98 5.88 -15.66
CA TRP A 87 -16.59 6.43 -14.44
C TRP A 87 -16.82 5.36 -13.38
N GLY A 88 -17.27 4.15 -13.76
CA GLY A 88 -17.41 3.01 -12.85
C GLY A 88 -16.06 2.64 -12.19
N VAL A 89 -14.97 2.62 -12.95
CA VAL A 89 -13.62 2.36 -12.42
C VAL A 89 -13.19 3.45 -11.45
N LEU A 90 -13.37 4.73 -11.80
CA LEU A 90 -13.02 5.84 -10.90
C LEU A 90 -13.81 5.82 -9.60
N LEU A 91 -15.12 5.57 -9.67
CA LEU A 91 -15.96 5.44 -8.48
C LEU A 91 -15.53 4.23 -7.63
N GLY A 92 -15.23 3.09 -8.26
CA GLY A 92 -14.70 1.91 -7.58
C GLY A 92 -13.38 2.21 -6.85
N LEU A 93 -12.42 2.87 -7.50
CA LEU A 93 -11.17 3.29 -6.88
C LEU A 93 -11.41 4.27 -5.71
N ALA A 94 -12.28 5.25 -5.88
CA ALA A 94 -12.57 6.23 -4.85
C ALA A 94 -13.28 5.62 -3.63
N LEU A 95 -14.29 4.78 -3.84
CA LEU A 95 -15.10 4.23 -2.76
C LEU A 95 -14.44 3.00 -2.11
N VAL A 96 -13.95 2.05 -2.92
CA VAL A 96 -13.40 0.79 -2.38
C VAL A 96 -11.96 0.97 -1.94
N CYS A 97 -11.08 1.50 -2.80
CA CYS A 97 -9.66 1.58 -2.46
C CYS A 97 -9.38 2.75 -1.50
N GLN A 98 -9.89 3.95 -1.81
CA GLN A 98 -9.56 5.12 -1.01
C GLN A 98 -10.44 5.23 0.25
N LEU A 99 -11.75 5.25 0.11
CA LEU A 99 -12.63 5.47 1.26
C LEU A 99 -12.66 4.25 2.18
N ALA A 100 -12.97 3.07 1.68
CA ALA A 100 -13.02 1.86 2.49
C ALA A 100 -11.61 1.37 2.86
N GLY A 101 -10.71 1.16 1.90
CA GLY A 101 -9.38 0.59 2.14
C GLY A 101 -8.51 1.48 3.01
N GLN A 102 -8.22 2.70 2.57
CA GLN A 102 -7.39 3.64 3.35
C GLN A 102 -8.08 4.14 4.62
N GLY A 103 -9.41 4.27 4.60
CA GLY A 103 -10.19 4.61 5.77
C GLY A 103 -10.06 3.56 6.88
N LEU A 104 -10.16 2.27 6.54
CA LEU A 104 -9.96 1.17 7.49
C LEU A 104 -8.52 1.10 8.01
N ILE A 105 -7.52 1.30 7.16
CA ILE A 105 -6.11 1.36 7.58
C ILE A 105 -5.91 2.51 8.58
N THR A 106 -6.38 3.71 8.24
CA THR A 106 -6.27 4.89 9.10
C THR A 106 -6.99 4.71 10.44
N TRP A 107 -8.14 4.05 10.43
CA TRP A 107 -8.86 3.70 11.63
C TRP A 107 -8.10 2.66 12.47
N ALA A 108 -7.60 1.59 11.84
CA ALA A 108 -6.89 0.51 12.52
C ALA A 108 -5.57 0.99 13.17
N VAL A 109 -4.81 1.86 12.49
CA VAL A 109 -3.56 2.43 13.01
C VAL A 109 -3.76 3.17 14.34
N ALA A 110 -4.93 3.76 14.57
CA ALA A 110 -5.24 4.41 15.85
C ALA A 110 -5.40 3.42 17.01
N HIS A 111 -5.83 2.18 16.73
CA HIS A 111 -6.17 1.18 17.74
C HIS A 111 -5.08 0.12 17.95
N LEU A 112 -4.04 0.11 17.10
CA LEU A 112 -2.96 -0.86 17.13
C LEU A 112 -1.64 -0.23 17.55
N ALA A 113 -0.78 -1.01 18.20
CA ALA A 113 0.60 -0.59 18.46
C ALA A 113 1.34 -0.30 17.13
N ALA A 114 2.20 0.74 17.10
CA ALA A 114 2.86 1.16 15.86
C ALA A 114 3.70 0.04 15.22
N SER A 115 4.38 -0.75 16.04
CA SER A 115 5.16 -1.91 15.59
C SER A 115 4.29 -2.97 14.93
N PHE A 116 3.14 -3.29 15.52
CA PHE A 116 2.21 -4.28 14.96
C PHE A 116 1.52 -3.75 13.70
N SER A 117 1.12 -2.47 13.67
CA SER A 117 0.55 -1.82 12.47
C SER A 117 1.53 -1.89 11.30
N SER A 118 2.81 -1.54 11.53
CA SER A 118 3.84 -1.56 10.48
C SER A 118 4.06 -2.97 9.91
N VAL A 119 4.11 -3.99 10.78
CA VAL A 119 4.27 -5.39 10.34
C VAL A 119 3.02 -5.87 9.59
N SER A 120 1.83 -5.46 10.04
CA SER A 120 0.57 -5.85 9.38
C SER A 120 0.43 -5.25 7.97
N LEU A 121 1.02 -4.07 7.71
CA LEU A 121 1.05 -3.49 6.36
C LEU A 121 1.84 -4.33 5.36
N LEU A 122 2.76 -5.18 5.82
CA LEU A 122 3.47 -6.13 4.96
C LEU A 122 2.55 -7.24 4.40
N LEU A 123 1.30 -7.33 4.88
CA LEU A 123 0.28 -8.17 4.27
C LEU A 123 -0.14 -7.66 2.87
N GLN A 124 0.03 -6.36 2.60
CA GLN A 124 -0.36 -5.76 1.32
C GLN A 124 0.31 -6.44 0.11
N PRO A 125 1.65 -6.62 0.04
CA PRO A 125 2.27 -7.33 -1.07
C PRO A 125 1.85 -8.80 -1.16
N VAL A 126 1.55 -9.46 -0.05
CA VAL A 126 1.02 -10.84 -0.06
C VAL A 126 -0.36 -10.86 -0.70
N ALA A 127 -1.25 -9.95 -0.29
CA ALA A 127 -2.59 -9.83 -0.86
C ALA A 127 -2.54 -9.44 -2.33
N ALA A 128 -1.68 -8.50 -2.72
CA ALA A 128 -1.50 -8.08 -4.11
C ALA A 128 -1.09 -9.25 -5.01
N ASN A 129 -0.11 -10.05 -4.59
CA ASN A 129 0.29 -11.26 -5.33
C ASN A 129 -0.84 -12.31 -5.39
N GLY A 130 -1.60 -12.48 -4.30
CA GLY A 130 -2.76 -13.36 -4.28
C GLY A 130 -3.85 -12.94 -5.26
N PHE A 131 -4.15 -11.63 -5.35
CA PHE A 131 -5.08 -11.09 -6.32
C PHE A 131 -4.56 -11.19 -7.76
N ALA A 132 -3.26 -10.95 -8.00
CA ALA A 132 -2.66 -11.11 -9.31
C ALA A 132 -2.78 -12.57 -9.80
N TRP A 133 -2.52 -13.53 -8.94
CA TRP A 133 -2.74 -14.95 -9.25
C TRP A 133 -4.20 -15.28 -9.54
N LEU A 134 -5.13 -14.81 -8.69
CA LEU A 134 -6.56 -15.15 -8.79
C LEU A 134 -7.25 -14.47 -9.99
N LEU A 135 -6.93 -13.19 -10.25
CA LEU A 135 -7.64 -12.39 -11.25
C LEU A 135 -6.98 -12.45 -12.63
N PHE A 136 -5.66 -12.54 -12.68
CA PHE A 136 -4.89 -12.52 -13.93
C PHE A 136 -4.29 -13.87 -14.30
N GLY A 137 -4.41 -14.88 -13.43
CA GLY A 137 -3.83 -16.21 -13.67
C GLY A 137 -2.30 -16.21 -13.65
N GLU A 138 -1.67 -15.18 -13.09
CA GLU A 138 -0.21 -15.09 -13.02
C GLU A 138 0.34 -16.19 -12.12
N ALA A 139 1.20 -17.04 -12.67
CA ALA A 139 1.83 -18.11 -11.89
C ALA A 139 2.82 -17.52 -10.88
N LEU A 140 2.55 -17.73 -9.59
CA LEU A 140 3.48 -17.35 -8.53
C LEU A 140 4.69 -18.29 -8.53
N ALA A 141 5.90 -17.73 -8.56
CA ALA A 141 7.12 -18.49 -8.37
C ALA A 141 7.17 -19.13 -6.97
N ALA A 142 7.83 -20.27 -6.85
CA ALA A 142 7.99 -20.94 -5.55
C ALA A 142 8.56 -19.99 -4.46
N LEU A 143 9.47 -19.11 -4.84
CA LEU A 143 10.07 -18.11 -3.96
C LEU A 143 9.03 -17.12 -3.41
N GLN A 144 8.01 -16.76 -4.20
CA GLN A 144 6.92 -15.88 -3.76
C GLN A 144 6.02 -16.57 -2.73
N TRP A 145 5.75 -17.86 -2.87
CA TRP A 145 5.04 -18.64 -1.87
C TRP A 145 5.78 -18.71 -0.54
N PHE A 146 7.10 -18.94 -0.56
CA PHE A 146 7.93 -18.91 0.65
C PHE A 146 7.97 -17.51 1.27
N GLY A 147 8.08 -16.46 0.46
CA GLY A 147 8.02 -15.07 0.93
C GLY A 147 6.69 -14.75 1.60
N ALA A 148 5.57 -15.13 0.99
CA ALA A 148 4.24 -14.93 1.57
C ALA A 148 4.07 -15.67 2.91
N ALA A 149 4.49 -16.93 2.97
CA ALA A 149 4.45 -17.72 4.20
C ALA A 149 5.33 -17.09 5.32
N ALA A 150 6.52 -16.60 4.98
CA ALA A 150 7.42 -15.93 5.92
C ALA A 150 6.80 -14.62 6.45
N VAL A 151 6.14 -13.81 5.59
CA VAL A 151 5.42 -12.61 6.03
C VAL A 151 4.30 -12.96 7.01
N LEU A 152 3.45 -13.93 6.68
CA LEU A 152 2.34 -14.35 7.54
C LEU A 152 2.83 -14.89 8.89
N ALA A 153 3.86 -15.74 8.89
CA ALA A 153 4.49 -16.25 10.10
C ALA A 153 5.09 -15.12 10.96
N GLY A 154 5.74 -14.14 10.33
CA GLY A 154 6.31 -12.99 11.00
C GLY A 154 5.26 -12.09 11.65
N ILE A 155 4.12 -11.85 10.99
CA ILE A 155 2.98 -11.10 11.54
C ILE A 155 2.41 -11.84 12.76
N TRP A 156 2.23 -13.15 12.65
CA TRP A 156 1.73 -13.97 13.76
C TRP A 156 2.66 -13.95 14.98
N LEU A 157 3.98 -14.06 14.76
CA LEU A 157 4.98 -13.95 15.81
C LEU A 157 5.02 -12.54 16.43
N ALA A 158 4.88 -11.49 15.62
CA ALA A 158 4.83 -10.11 16.11
C ALA A 158 3.62 -9.89 17.02
N ARG A 159 2.45 -10.47 16.68
CA ARG A 159 1.25 -10.41 17.51
C ARG A 159 1.44 -11.04 18.88
N ARG A 160 2.12 -12.19 18.96
CA ARG A 160 2.40 -12.88 20.23
C ARG A 160 3.37 -12.12 21.14
N GLY A 161 4.28 -11.36 20.57
CA GLY A 161 5.25 -10.56 21.33
C GLY A 161 4.71 -9.21 21.83
N THR A 162 3.48 -8.83 21.45
CA THR A 162 2.82 -7.58 21.91
C THR A 162 1.71 -7.85 22.95
N GLN A 163 1.50 -9.09 23.33
CA GLN A 163 0.66 -9.50 24.46
C GLN A 163 1.53 -9.68 25.71
#